data_5dcfb1582e2f8b92ba4e0c40ea0bfae4
#
_entry.id   5dcfb1582e2f8b92ba4e0c40ea0bfae4
#
_cell.length_a   1.000
_cell.length_b   1.000
_cell.length_c   1.000
_cell.angle_alpha   90.00
_cell.angle_beta   90.00
_cell.angle_gamma   90.00
#
_symmetry.space_group_name_H-M   'P 1'
#
loop_
_entity.id
_entity.type
_entity.pdbx_description
1 polymer ?
#
loop_
_entity_poly.entity_id
_entity_poly.type
_entity_poly.pdbx_seq_one_letter_code
_entity_poly.pdbx_strand_id
1 'polypeptide(L)'
;MERLQLLGVVIDRLDRCGPGRERAAYNMGVNRLCLSQGLRDEPGLQLDVLTHEAIHVVQDCLAGLQTPSSSTISLMLEAQGGFSPAQVDRFFAHHLDPSTADHVLQVTQSLGPLQRQREVEAYALQGQTGMVESLLARHC
;
A
#
# COMPACT_ATOMS: atom_id res chain seq x y z
N MET A 1 -1.76 0.80 14.19
CA MET A 1 -2.67 1.12 13.04
C MET A 1 -4.06 1.62 13.43
N GLU A 2 -4.18 2.18 14.62
CA GLU A 2 -5.42 2.87 15.06
C GLU A 2 -5.84 3.99 14.09
N ARG A 3 -4.86 4.63 13.44
CA ARG A 3 -5.13 5.72 12.51
C ARG A 3 -6.03 5.33 11.33
N LEU A 4 -5.91 4.12 10.82
CA LEU A 4 -6.82 3.65 9.75
C LEU A 4 -8.29 3.67 10.20
N GLN A 5 -8.56 3.26 11.43
CA GLN A 5 -9.90 3.29 11.98
C GLN A 5 -10.40 4.73 12.19
N LEU A 6 -9.51 5.65 12.61
CA LEU A 6 -9.84 7.08 12.72
C LEU A 6 -10.19 7.71 11.36
N LEU A 7 -9.64 7.17 10.26
CA LEU A 7 -9.95 7.57 8.88
C LEU A 7 -11.21 6.89 8.33
N GLY A 8 -11.93 6.14 9.17
CA GLY A 8 -13.15 5.45 8.78
C GLY A 8 -12.90 4.17 7.97
N VAL A 9 -11.68 3.65 7.94
CA VAL A 9 -11.40 2.36 7.33
C VAL A 9 -11.98 1.26 8.20
N VAL A 10 -12.88 0.49 7.65
CA VAL A 10 -13.43 -0.70 8.32
C VAL A 10 -12.48 -1.87 8.10
N ILE A 11 -11.99 -2.46 9.19
CA ILE A 11 -11.10 -3.62 9.13
C ILE A 11 -11.92 -4.88 9.44
N ASP A 12 -12.09 -5.74 8.44
CA ASP A 12 -12.75 -7.03 8.56
C ASP A 12 -11.72 -8.14 8.68
N ARG A 13 -12.05 -9.17 9.47
CA ARG A 13 -11.28 -10.41 9.53
C ARG A 13 -12.12 -11.54 8.95
N LEU A 14 -11.67 -12.05 7.80
CA LEU A 14 -12.35 -13.10 7.05
C LEU A 14 -11.40 -14.28 6.83
N ASP A 15 -11.94 -15.43 6.51
CA ASP A 15 -11.12 -16.61 6.14
C ASP A 15 -10.33 -16.36 4.85
N ARG A 16 -10.94 -15.62 3.92
CA ARG A 16 -10.34 -15.22 2.64
C ARG A 16 -10.67 -13.78 2.32
N CYS A 17 -9.68 -13.06 1.76
CA CYS A 17 -9.82 -11.67 1.35
C CYS A 17 -10.08 -11.48 -0.15
N GLY A 18 -10.09 -12.56 -0.93
CA GLY A 18 -10.32 -12.53 -2.37
C GLY A 18 -10.49 -13.94 -2.93
N PRO A 19 -10.65 -14.07 -4.27
CA PRO A 19 -10.83 -15.36 -4.93
C PRO A 19 -9.57 -16.25 -4.92
N GLY A 20 -8.39 -15.66 -4.71
CA GLY A 20 -7.12 -16.34 -4.62
C GLY A 20 -6.70 -16.65 -3.18
N ARG A 21 -5.38 -16.54 -2.92
CA ARG A 21 -4.77 -16.74 -1.59
C ARG A 21 -4.36 -15.42 -0.94
N GLU A 22 -5.03 -14.35 -1.30
CA GLU A 22 -4.74 -13.03 -0.77
C GLU A 22 -4.89 -13.04 0.76
N ARG A 23 -3.84 -12.60 1.46
CA ARG A 23 -3.84 -12.51 2.92
C ARG A 23 -4.49 -11.23 3.42
N ALA A 24 -4.54 -10.20 2.57
CA ALA A 24 -5.26 -8.97 2.80
C ALA A 24 -5.71 -8.36 1.47
N ALA A 25 -6.65 -7.44 1.54
CA ALA A 25 -7.08 -6.62 0.42
C ALA A 25 -7.77 -5.35 0.92
N TYR A 26 -7.40 -4.21 0.35
CA TYR A 26 -8.11 -2.95 0.57
C TYR A 26 -9.07 -2.67 -0.58
N ASN A 27 -10.33 -2.49 -0.26
CA ASN A 27 -11.35 -2.07 -1.21
C ASN A 27 -11.61 -0.57 -1.06
N MET A 28 -11.04 0.21 -1.98
CA MET A 28 -11.13 1.66 -2.00
C MET A 28 -12.56 2.17 -2.21
N GLY A 29 -13.39 1.46 -2.97
CA GLY A 29 -14.76 1.87 -3.27
C GLY A 29 -15.67 1.92 -2.05
N VAL A 30 -15.37 1.16 -1.00
CA VAL A 30 -16.15 1.08 0.24
C VAL A 30 -15.31 1.34 1.50
N ASN A 31 -14.07 1.74 1.34
CA ASN A 31 -13.11 2.03 2.41
C ASN A 31 -12.99 0.87 3.43
N ARG A 32 -12.88 -0.36 2.92
CA ARG A 32 -12.79 -1.57 3.74
C ARG A 32 -11.48 -2.30 3.48
N LEU A 33 -10.86 -2.73 4.57
CA LEU A 33 -9.65 -3.53 4.57
C LEU A 33 -9.96 -4.91 5.14
N CYS A 34 -9.75 -5.94 4.34
CA CYS A 34 -9.83 -7.33 4.78
C CYS A 34 -8.45 -7.81 5.25
N LEU A 35 -8.42 -8.50 6.39
CA LEU A 35 -7.27 -9.28 6.85
C LEU A 35 -7.69 -10.73 7.00
N SER A 36 -6.89 -11.64 6.46
CA SER A 36 -7.11 -13.08 6.64
C SER A 36 -6.96 -13.47 8.11
N GLN A 37 -7.84 -14.33 8.60
CA GLN A 37 -7.76 -14.86 9.96
C GLN A 37 -6.49 -15.64 10.24
N GLY A 38 -5.90 -16.28 9.22
CA GLY A 38 -4.62 -16.99 9.32
C GLY A 38 -3.43 -16.12 9.72
N LEU A 39 -3.55 -14.78 9.59
CA LEU A 39 -2.49 -13.86 10.01
C LEU A 39 -2.43 -13.64 11.52
N ARG A 40 -3.40 -14.13 12.30
CA ARG A 40 -3.43 -13.94 13.77
C ARG A 40 -2.22 -14.52 14.48
N ASP A 41 -1.73 -15.64 13.98
CA ASP A 41 -0.60 -16.36 14.58
C ASP A 41 0.77 -15.90 14.03
N GLU A 42 0.76 -14.93 13.12
CA GLU A 42 1.95 -14.37 12.47
C GLU A 42 1.99 -12.83 12.61
N PRO A 43 2.22 -12.29 13.83
CA PRO A 43 2.07 -10.84 14.09
C PRO A 43 2.99 -9.95 13.25
N GLY A 44 4.21 -10.39 12.96
CA GLY A 44 5.14 -9.66 12.08
C GLY A 44 4.61 -9.56 10.66
N LEU A 45 4.19 -10.68 10.09
CA LEU A 45 3.60 -10.72 8.76
C LEU A 45 2.28 -9.96 8.70
N GLN A 46 1.45 -10.05 9.76
CA GLN A 46 0.22 -9.26 9.85
C GLN A 46 0.51 -7.76 9.79
N LEU A 47 1.57 -7.30 10.46
CA LEU A 47 1.95 -5.89 10.44
C LEU A 47 2.40 -5.45 9.05
N ASP A 48 3.25 -6.24 8.38
CA ASP A 48 3.72 -5.93 7.03
C ASP A 48 2.57 -5.87 6.04
N VAL A 49 1.68 -6.84 6.08
CA VAL A 49 0.49 -6.90 5.22
C VAL A 49 -0.45 -5.72 5.49
N LEU A 50 -0.70 -5.40 6.75
CA LEU A 50 -1.52 -4.25 7.12
C LEU A 50 -0.88 -2.93 6.67
N THR A 51 0.45 -2.81 6.78
CA THR A 51 1.19 -1.64 6.31
C THR A 51 1.13 -1.52 4.79
N HIS A 52 1.23 -2.63 4.06
CA HIS A 52 1.04 -2.69 2.60
C HIS A 52 -0.33 -2.11 2.19
N GLU A 53 -1.41 -2.58 2.80
CA GLU A 53 -2.76 -2.07 2.51
C GLU A 53 -2.93 -0.60 2.92
N ALA A 54 -2.29 -0.18 4.01
CA ALA A 54 -2.31 1.21 4.44
C ALA A 54 -1.67 2.17 3.42
N ILE A 55 -0.71 1.71 2.63
CA ILE A 55 -0.12 2.51 1.54
C ILE A 55 -1.17 2.77 0.47
N HIS A 56 -2.02 1.80 0.13
CA HIS A 56 -3.13 2.03 -0.79
C HIS A 56 -4.11 3.07 -0.27
N VAL A 57 -4.35 3.12 1.04
CA VAL A 57 -5.14 4.20 1.66
C VAL A 57 -4.46 5.56 1.47
N VAL A 58 -3.15 5.66 1.69
CA VAL A 58 -2.39 6.91 1.43
C VAL A 58 -2.54 7.34 -0.03
N GLN A 59 -2.38 6.41 -0.96
CA GLN A 59 -2.51 6.70 -2.40
C GLN A 59 -3.90 7.22 -2.75
N ASP A 60 -4.95 6.70 -2.13
CA ASP A 60 -6.31 7.17 -2.34
C ASP A 60 -6.56 8.54 -1.68
N CYS A 61 -5.99 8.79 -0.51
CA CYS A 61 -6.02 10.13 0.11
C CYS A 61 -5.34 11.18 -0.80
N LEU A 62 -4.20 10.84 -1.40
CA LEU A 62 -3.50 11.71 -2.36
C LEU A 62 -4.33 11.99 -3.60
N ALA A 63 -5.17 11.06 -4.04
CA ALA A 63 -6.11 11.22 -5.13
C ALA A 63 -7.35 12.05 -4.76
N GLY A 64 -7.50 12.43 -3.48
CA GLY A 64 -8.64 13.18 -2.96
C GLY A 64 -9.90 12.35 -2.73
N LEU A 65 -9.80 11.03 -2.65
CA LEU A 65 -10.86 10.04 -2.43
C LEU A 65 -11.99 10.02 -3.47
N GLN A 66 -12.05 11.02 -4.36
CA GLN A 66 -13.05 11.12 -5.44
C GLN A 66 -12.64 10.40 -6.71
N THR A 67 -11.34 10.19 -6.88
CA THR A 67 -10.74 9.51 -8.04
C THR A 67 -9.83 8.38 -7.55
N PRO A 68 -10.36 7.34 -6.90
CA PRO A 68 -9.55 6.27 -6.33
C PRO A 68 -8.66 5.63 -7.41
N SER A 69 -7.51 5.14 -6.99
CA SER A 69 -6.49 4.53 -7.85
C SER A 69 -5.83 5.48 -8.88
N SER A 70 -6.03 6.78 -8.80
CA SER A 70 -5.48 7.75 -9.77
C SER A 70 -4.17 8.41 -9.32
N SER A 71 -3.68 8.12 -8.12
CA SER A 71 -2.45 8.73 -7.60
C SER A 71 -1.48 7.72 -7.03
N THR A 72 -0.23 8.14 -6.93
CA THR A 72 0.88 7.39 -6.34
C THR A 72 1.69 8.30 -5.41
N ILE A 73 2.45 7.69 -4.50
CA ILE A 73 3.41 8.42 -3.65
C ILE A 73 4.50 9.04 -4.53
N SER A 74 4.92 8.36 -5.60
CA SER A 74 5.90 8.87 -6.56
C SER A 74 5.47 10.20 -7.17
N LEU A 75 4.24 10.30 -7.63
CA LEU A 75 3.70 11.56 -8.19
C LEU A 75 3.68 12.68 -7.15
N MET A 76 3.34 12.37 -5.91
CA MET A 76 3.39 13.35 -4.82
C MET A 76 4.82 13.81 -4.54
N LEU A 77 5.79 12.91 -4.48
CA LEU A 77 7.19 13.25 -4.24
C LEU A 77 7.76 14.15 -5.35
N GLU A 78 7.42 13.87 -6.60
CA GLU A 78 7.81 14.69 -7.74
C GLU A 78 7.15 16.09 -7.70
N ALA A 79 5.84 16.15 -7.44
CA ALA A 79 5.07 17.40 -7.48
C ALA A 79 5.29 18.29 -6.26
N GLN A 80 5.37 17.72 -5.06
CA GLN A 80 5.43 18.47 -3.80
C GLN A 80 6.81 18.45 -3.15
N GLY A 81 7.56 17.36 -3.33
CA GLY A 81 8.88 17.16 -2.72
C GLY A 81 10.05 17.67 -3.55
N GLY A 82 9.82 18.04 -4.82
CA GLY A 82 10.88 18.50 -5.73
C GLY A 82 11.86 17.40 -6.14
N PHE A 83 11.49 16.13 -5.99
CA PHE A 83 12.33 15.01 -6.40
C PHE A 83 12.23 14.78 -7.91
N SER A 84 13.37 14.45 -8.54
CA SER A 84 13.35 13.98 -9.94
C SER A 84 12.81 12.55 -10.03
N PRO A 85 12.27 12.11 -11.19
CA PRO A 85 11.87 10.72 -11.40
C PRO A 85 12.95 9.71 -11.02
N ALA A 86 14.22 9.99 -11.36
CA ALA A 86 15.34 9.11 -11.02
C ALA A 86 15.61 9.03 -9.52
N GLN A 87 15.40 10.11 -8.77
CA GLN A 87 15.51 10.10 -7.30
C GLN A 87 14.40 9.29 -6.66
N VAL A 88 13.18 9.41 -7.15
CA VAL A 88 12.01 8.63 -6.70
C VAL A 88 12.22 7.14 -6.96
N ASP A 89 12.68 6.77 -8.15
CA ASP A 89 12.98 5.37 -8.50
C ASP A 89 14.04 4.77 -7.56
N ARG A 90 15.11 5.52 -7.28
CA ARG A 90 16.14 5.09 -6.33
C ARG A 90 15.61 4.93 -4.91
N PHE A 91 14.72 5.81 -4.47
CA PHE A 91 14.11 5.73 -3.15
C PHE A 91 13.34 4.41 -2.98
N PHE A 92 12.47 4.06 -3.92
CA PHE A 92 11.72 2.81 -3.84
C PHE A 92 12.61 1.59 -4.04
N ALA A 93 13.54 1.63 -4.97
CA ALA A 93 14.50 0.54 -5.20
C ALA A 93 15.35 0.24 -3.94
N HIS A 94 15.70 1.25 -3.16
CA HIS A 94 16.43 1.08 -1.91
C HIS A 94 15.66 0.27 -0.87
N HIS A 95 14.33 0.36 -0.85
CA HIS A 95 13.47 -0.36 0.08
C HIS A 95 13.02 -1.74 -0.43
N LEU A 96 13.34 -2.10 -1.67
CA LEU A 96 13.03 -3.41 -2.26
C LEU A 96 14.25 -4.31 -2.21
N ASP A 97 14.17 -5.41 -1.46
CA ASP A 97 15.15 -6.49 -1.59
C ASP A 97 14.93 -7.27 -2.91
N PRO A 98 15.97 -7.99 -3.44
CA PRO A 98 15.87 -8.67 -4.73
C PRO A 98 14.72 -9.69 -4.81
N SER A 99 14.46 -10.42 -3.74
CA SER A 99 13.37 -11.41 -3.68
C SER A 99 11.99 -10.75 -3.79
N THR A 100 11.78 -9.65 -3.06
CA THR A 100 10.54 -8.87 -3.12
C THR A 100 10.39 -8.21 -4.48
N ALA A 101 11.45 -7.68 -5.09
CA ALA A 101 11.42 -7.09 -6.42
C ALA A 101 10.97 -8.10 -7.48
N ASP A 102 11.52 -9.33 -7.45
CA ASP A 102 11.11 -10.41 -8.35
C ASP A 102 9.64 -10.79 -8.16
N HIS A 103 9.19 -10.88 -6.91
CA HIS A 103 7.78 -11.15 -6.58
C HIS A 103 6.86 -10.07 -7.14
N VAL A 104 7.19 -8.80 -6.93
CA VAL A 104 6.42 -7.65 -7.45
C VAL A 104 6.31 -7.71 -8.96
N LEU A 105 7.40 -7.99 -9.67
CA LEU A 105 7.38 -8.15 -11.12
C LEU A 105 6.41 -9.25 -11.57
N GLN A 106 6.37 -10.37 -10.87
CA GLN A 106 5.47 -11.49 -11.20
C GLN A 106 4.00 -11.12 -10.97
N VAL A 107 3.66 -10.56 -9.82
CA VAL A 107 2.26 -10.27 -9.46
C VAL A 107 1.68 -9.07 -10.19
N THR A 108 2.52 -8.23 -10.79
CA THR A 108 2.10 -7.01 -11.51
C THR A 108 2.17 -7.13 -13.03
N GLN A 109 2.50 -8.29 -13.59
CA GLN A 109 2.66 -8.49 -15.03
C GLN A 109 1.44 -8.08 -15.85
N SER A 110 0.24 -8.35 -15.34
CA SER A 110 -1.03 -8.06 -16.03
C SER A 110 -1.56 -6.65 -15.76
N LEU A 111 -0.89 -5.87 -14.89
CA LEU A 111 -1.36 -4.55 -14.50
C LEU A 111 -0.83 -3.47 -15.44
N GLY A 112 -1.62 -2.39 -15.63
CA GLY A 112 -1.17 -1.18 -16.29
C GLY A 112 -0.09 -0.44 -15.49
N PRO A 113 0.60 0.56 -16.11
CA PRO A 113 1.72 1.26 -15.47
C PRO A 113 1.39 1.89 -14.12
N LEU A 114 0.25 2.54 -14.00
CA LEU A 114 -0.17 3.20 -12.76
C LEU A 114 -0.42 2.18 -11.64
N GLN A 115 -1.16 1.12 -11.91
CA GLN A 115 -1.45 0.08 -10.92
C GLN A 115 -0.18 -0.67 -10.51
N ARG A 116 0.72 -0.92 -11.47
CA ARG A 116 2.03 -1.50 -11.17
C ARG A 116 2.83 -0.62 -10.23
N GLN A 117 2.88 0.68 -10.47
CA GLN A 117 3.59 1.62 -9.61
C GLN A 117 2.99 1.65 -8.19
N ARG A 118 1.67 1.62 -8.07
CA ARG A 118 0.98 1.54 -6.77
C ARG A 118 1.41 0.29 -5.98
N GLU A 119 1.49 -0.86 -6.62
CA GLU A 119 1.96 -2.09 -5.98
C GLU A 119 3.44 -2.05 -5.63
N VAL A 120 4.30 -1.53 -6.50
CA VAL A 120 5.73 -1.34 -6.21
C VAL A 120 5.92 -0.51 -4.94
N GLU A 121 5.19 0.59 -4.79
CA GLU A 121 5.25 1.45 -3.60
C GLU A 121 4.79 0.71 -2.35
N ALA A 122 3.70 -0.05 -2.45
CA ALA A 122 3.16 -0.81 -1.33
C ALA A 122 4.15 -1.89 -0.85
N TYR A 123 4.73 -2.66 -1.75
CA TYR A 123 5.75 -3.66 -1.40
C TYR A 123 7.05 -3.05 -0.89
N ALA A 124 7.48 -1.92 -1.45
CA ALA A 124 8.69 -1.24 -1.00
C ALA A 124 8.56 -0.71 0.44
N LEU A 125 7.39 -0.21 0.81
CA LEU A 125 7.17 0.46 2.09
C LEU A 125 6.47 -0.40 3.15
N GLN A 126 6.08 -1.63 2.85
CA GLN A 126 5.33 -2.48 3.80
C GLN A 126 6.07 -2.73 5.12
N GLY A 127 7.40 -2.71 5.12
CA GLY A 127 8.23 -2.80 6.35
C GLY A 127 8.48 -1.46 7.04
N GLN A 128 7.97 -0.35 6.50
CA GLN A 128 8.23 1.02 6.97
C GLN A 128 7.01 1.61 7.70
N THR A 129 6.50 0.92 8.70
CA THR A 129 5.25 1.27 9.41
C THR A 129 5.24 2.72 9.90
N GLY A 130 6.32 3.20 10.52
CA GLY A 130 6.41 4.57 11.02
C GLY A 130 6.34 5.62 9.90
N MET A 131 6.94 5.36 8.74
CA MET A 131 6.84 6.22 7.57
C MET A 131 5.42 6.25 7.04
N VAL A 132 4.76 5.10 6.93
CA VAL A 132 3.38 4.99 6.44
C VAL A 132 2.40 5.70 7.38
N GLU A 133 2.57 5.57 8.69
CA GLU A 133 1.78 6.34 9.67
C GLU A 133 1.95 7.84 9.52
N SER A 134 3.17 8.31 9.24
CA SER A 134 3.44 9.72 8.96
C SER A 134 2.77 10.20 7.68
N LEU A 135 2.78 9.38 6.62
CA LEU A 135 2.08 9.68 5.36
C LEU A 135 0.57 9.74 5.55
N LEU A 136 -0.02 8.79 6.29
CA LEU A 136 -1.44 8.83 6.65
C LEU A 136 -1.79 10.11 7.43
N ALA A 137 -0.94 10.50 8.40
CA ALA A 137 -1.16 11.70 9.20
C ALA A 137 -1.13 12.99 8.39
N ARG A 138 -0.29 13.02 7.35
CA ARG A 138 -0.06 14.21 6.52
C ARG A 138 -1.07 14.37 5.40
N HIS A 139 -1.51 13.28 4.81
CA HIS A 139 -2.25 13.30 3.54
C HIS A 139 -3.70 12.84 3.67
N CYS A 140 -4.02 12.19 4.76
CA CYS A 140 -5.39 11.79 5.06
C CYS A 140 -5.99 12.59 6.22
#